data_666746d99ab0b722dd32cfa93a0cd053
#
_entry.id   666746d99ab0b722dd32cfa93a0cd053
#
_cell.length_a   1.000
_cell.length_b   1.000
_cell.length_c   1.000
_cell.angle_alpha   90.00
_cell.angle_beta   90.00
_cell.angle_gamma   90.00
#
_symmetry.space_group_name_H-M   'P 1'
#
loop_
_entity.id
_entity.type
_entity.pdbx_description
1 polymer ?
#
loop_
_entity_poly.entity_id
_entity_poly.type
_entity_poly.pdbx_seq_one_letter_code
_entity_poly.pdbx_strand_id
1 'polypeptide(L)'
;MSDQDWNDVVWRKNKSSKNSIHNDKDAPAPITVKKYQQKNNNKPTTNMKKLEEDTENLAVERVSNDIKVEIQKARTAKKLTQKQLATMINERQDVIQSYENGKAIPNQQVLNKLRRALGIRLKKK
;
A
#
# COMPACT_ATOMS: atom_id res chain seq x y z
N MET A 1 51.48 -0.96 -2.94
CA MET A 1 51.25 -2.19 -2.15
C MET A 1 50.20 -1.87 -1.12
N SER A 2 49.04 -2.42 -1.27
CA SER A 2 47.89 -2.17 -0.40
C SER A 2 47.94 -3.14 0.76
N ASP A 3 48.29 -2.66 1.95
CA ASP A 3 48.17 -3.39 3.20
C ASP A 3 46.68 -3.50 3.55
N GLN A 4 46.06 -4.59 3.12
CA GLN A 4 44.73 -4.97 3.60
C GLN A 4 44.92 -5.67 4.95
N ASP A 5 44.59 -4.93 6.00
CA ASP A 5 44.60 -5.42 7.37
C ASP A 5 43.37 -6.28 7.60
N TRP A 6 43.56 -7.62 7.61
CA TRP A 6 42.50 -8.64 7.84
C TRP A 6 42.33 -8.96 9.32
N ASN A 7 42.30 -7.94 10.18
CA ASN A 7 42.01 -8.15 11.57
C ASN A 7 40.50 -8.33 11.79
N ASP A 8 40.12 -9.44 12.43
CA ASP A 8 38.74 -9.75 12.79
C ASP A 8 38.13 -8.66 13.67
N VAL A 9 37.06 -8.05 13.21
CA VAL A 9 36.28 -7.07 13.97
C VAL A 9 35.55 -7.80 15.09
N VAL A 10 36.12 -7.81 16.29
CA VAL A 10 35.49 -8.41 17.48
C VAL A 10 34.52 -7.40 18.07
N TRP A 11 33.22 -7.64 17.92
CA TRP A 11 32.17 -6.91 18.62
C TRP A 11 32.19 -7.23 20.12
N ARG A 12 32.80 -6.36 20.92
CA ARG A 12 32.73 -6.48 22.38
C ARG A 12 31.37 -5.97 22.85
N LYS A 13 30.51 -6.85 23.38
CA LYS A 13 29.33 -6.45 24.13
C LYS A 13 29.76 -5.56 25.28
N ASN A 14 29.30 -4.30 25.30
CA ASN A 14 29.46 -3.41 26.45
C ASN A 14 28.87 -4.10 27.68
N LYS A 15 29.73 -4.50 28.60
CA LYS A 15 29.28 -4.90 29.96
C LYS A 15 28.73 -3.64 30.61
N SER A 16 27.41 -3.59 30.84
CA SER A 16 26.79 -2.56 31.62
C SER A 16 27.50 -2.51 32.96
N SER A 17 28.16 -1.37 33.27
CA SER A 17 28.75 -1.06 34.54
C SER A 17 27.68 -1.25 35.62
N LYS A 18 27.88 -2.24 36.49
CA LYS A 18 27.09 -2.35 37.73
C LYS A 18 27.47 -1.15 38.59
N ASN A 19 26.64 -0.11 38.64
CA ASN A 19 26.79 1.00 39.56
C ASN A 19 26.80 0.43 40.96
N SER A 20 27.95 0.44 41.62
CA SER A 20 28.08 0.24 43.06
C SER A 20 27.28 1.35 43.74
N ILE A 21 26.25 0.96 44.48
CA ILE A 21 25.45 1.85 45.31
C ILE A 21 26.36 2.27 46.46
N HIS A 22 26.86 3.52 46.43
CA HIS A 22 27.48 4.16 47.56
C HIS A 22 26.34 4.55 48.53
N ASN A 23 26.33 3.93 49.71
CA ASN A 23 25.40 4.29 50.79
C ASN A 23 25.94 5.55 51.51
N ASP A 24 25.71 6.71 50.95
CA ASP A 24 25.84 7.97 51.65
C ASP A 24 24.51 8.31 52.33
N LYS A 25 24.54 8.35 53.65
CA LYS A 25 23.35 8.55 54.50
C LYS A 25 22.74 9.97 54.45
N ASP A 26 23.33 10.88 53.65
CA ASP A 26 22.91 12.27 53.50
C ASP A 26 22.50 12.68 52.08
N ALA A 27 22.27 11.73 51.19
CA ALA A 27 21.79 12.06 49.86
C ALA A 27 20.26 12.27 49.88
N PRO A 28 19.73 13.35 49.25
CA PRO A 28 18.29 13.53 49.10
C PRO A 28 17.70 12.36 48.33
N ALA A 29 16.53 11.86 48.79
CA ALA A 29 15.88 10.69 48.22
C ALA A 29 15.77 10.78 46.69
N PRO A 30 16.12 9.72 45.95
CA PRO A 30 16.04 9.75 44.50
C PRO A 30 14.59 9.95 44.08
N ILE A 31 14.34 11.03 43.34
CA ILE A 31 13.04 11.30 42.72
C ILE A 31 12.81 10.20 41.70
N THR A 32 12.07 9.16 42.07
CA THR A 32 11.62 8.13 41.14
C THR A 32 10.59 8.74 40.20
N VAL A 33 11.06 9.23 39.05
CA VAL A 33 10.16 9.56 37.93
C VAL A 33 9.51 8.26 37.46
N LYS A 34 8.22 8.08 37.76
CA LYS A 34 7.44 6.99 37.19
C LYS A 34 7.52 7.10 35.70
N LYS A 35 8.37 6.28 35.07
CA LYS A 35 8.41 6.13 33.62
C LYS A 35 7.04 5.64 33.19
N TYR A 36 6.28 6.52 32.56
CA TYR A 36 4.96 6.19 31.98
C TYR A 36 5.21 5.07 30.98
N GLN A 37 4.92 3.84 31.36
CA GLN A 37 4.88 2.73 30.40
C GLN A 37 3.71 3.00 29.50
N GLN A 38 4.02 3.53 28.31
CA GLN A 38 3.09 3.55 27.19
C GLN A 38 2.68 2.10 26.95
N LYS A 39 1.49 1.72 27.44
CA LYS A 39 0.90 0.43 27.10
C LYS A 39 0.76 0.43 25.58
N ASN A 40 1.67 -0.27 24.91
CA ASN A 40 1.45 -0.67 23.51
C ASN A 40 0.19 -1.52 23.49
N ASN A 41 -0.96 -0.88 23.23
CA ASN A 41 -2.22 -1.56 22.93
C ASN A 41 -2.17 -2.20 21.54
N ASN A 42 -1.02 -2.69 21.11
CA ASN A 42 -0.92 -3.65 20.00
C ASN A 42 -1.39 -5.02 20.50
N LYS A 43 -2.65 -5.08 20.98
CA LYS A 43 -3.37 -6.35 20.93
C LYS A 43 -3.50 -6.65 19.45
N PRO A 44 -2.94 -7.78 18.95
CA PRO A 44 -3.26 -8.22 17.61
C PRO A 44 -4.77 -8.35 17.58
N THR A 45 -5.41 -7.45 16.85
CA THR A 45 -6.85 -7.53 16.65
C THR A 45 -7.12 -8.92 16.10
N THR A 46 -8.10 -9.59 16.66
CA THR A 46 -8.56 -10.97 16.36
C THR A 46 -8.82 -11.27 14.88
N ASN A 47 -8.60 -10.29 14.02
CA ASN A 47 -8.76 -10.37 12.58
C ASN A 47 -7.49 -10.77 11.80
N MET A 48 -6.34 -10.98 12.48
CA MET A 48 -5.13 -11.37 11.77
C MET A 48 -5.30 -12.75 11.11
N LYS A 49 -5.93 -13.69 11.81
CA LYS A 49 -6.23 -15.02 11.27
C LYS A 49 -7.22 -14.96 10.11
N LYS A 50 -8.20 -14.07 10.18
CA LYS A 50 -9.14 -13.81 9.10
C LYS A 50 -8.49 -13.08 7.92
N LEU A 51 -7.49 -12.24 8.18
CA LEU A 51 -6.73 -11.55 7.15
C LEU A 51 -5.81 -12.53 6.38
N GLU A 52 -5.27 -13.53 7.05
CA GLU A 52 -4.47 -14.60 6.43
C GLU A 52 -5.33 -15.54 5.58
N GLU A 53 -6.53 -15.90 6.04
CA GLU A 53 -7.49 -16.69 5.26
C GLU A 53 -8.07 -15.92 4.06
N ASP A 54 -8.27 -14.60 4.19
CA ASP A 54 -8.73 -13.75 3.10
C ASP A 54 -7.65 -13.47 2.04
N THR A 55 -6.36 -13.60 2.37
CA THR A 55 -5.26 -13.42 1.39
C THR A 55 -5.17 -14.54 0.37
N GLU A 56 -5.64 -15.75 0.69
CA GLU A 56 -5.69 -16.85 -0.26
C GLU A 56 -6.83 -16.72 -1.29
N ASN A 57 -7.85 -15.90 -0.98
CA ASN A 57 -9.03 -15.69 -1.82
C ASN A 57 -9.24 -14.22 -2.23
N LEU A 58 -8.16 -13.46 -2.46
CA LEU A 58 -8.25 -12.11 -3.00
C LEU A 58 -8.77 -12.16 -4.45
N ALA A 59 -10.08 -12.30 -4.60
CA ALA A 59 -10.74 -12.06 -5.87
C ALA A 59 -10.60 -10.57 -6.19
N VAL A 60 -9.61 -10.23 -7.03
CA VAL A 60 -9.39 -8.86 -7.50
C VAL A 60 -10.67 -8.42 -8.22
N GLU A 61 -11.34 -7.39 -7.69
CA GLU A 61 -12.52 -6.80 -8.34
C GLU A 61 -12.12 -6.29 -9.72
N ARG A 62 -12.70 -6.88 -10.75
CA ARG A 62 -12.51 -6.47 -12.14
C ARG A 62 -13.66 -5.58 -12.59
N VAL A 63 -13.45 -4.87 -13.68
CA VAL A 63 -14.50 -4.06 -14.32
C VAL A 63 -15.70 -4.93 -14.63
N SER A 64 -16.90 -4.48 -14.19
CA SER A 64 -18.14 -5.21 -14.45
C SER A 64 -18.47 -5.32 -15.94
N ASN A 65 -19.22 -6.35 -16.30
CA ASN A 65 -19.58 -6.58 -17.70
C ASN A 65 -20.41 -5.41 -18.28
N ASP A 66 -21.23 -4.77 -17.45
CA ASP A 66 -22.07 -3.64 -17.85
C ASP A 66 -21.20 -2.45 -18.30
N ILE A 67 -20.17 -2.13 -17.51
CA ILE A 67 -19.25 -1.01 -17.79
C ILE A 67 -18.48 -1.27 -19.09
N LYS A 68 -17.99 -2.49 -19.30
CA LYS A 68 -17.24 -2.82 -20.51
C LYS A 68 -18.11 -2.67 -21.78
N VAL A 69 -19.34 -3.18 -21.74
CA VAL A 69 -20.30 -3.10 -22.87
C VAL A 69 -20.68 -1.65 -23.14
N GLU A 70 -20.88 -0.86 -22.08
CA GLU A 70 -21.23 0.56 -22.20
C GLU A 70 -20.12 1.39 -22.83
N ILE A 71 -18.84 1.12 -22.46
CA ILE A 71 -17.67 1.75 -23.08
C ILE A 71 -17.57 1.38 -24.56
N GLN A 72 -17.71 0.10 -24.91
CA GLN A 72 -17.66 -0.35 -26.30
C GLN A 72 -18.76 0.30 -27.15
N LYS A 73 -20.01 0.30 -26.68
CA LYS A 73 -21.15 0.92 -27.36
C LYS A 73 -20.93 2.41 -27.58
N ALA A 74 -20.50 3.14 -26.56
CA ALA A 74 -20.28 4.57 -26.66
C ALA A 74 -19.11 4.92 -27.60
N ARG A 75 -18.06 4.12 -27.61
CA ARG A 75 -16.93 4.31 -28.54
C ARG A 75 -17.36 4.07 -29.97
N THR A 76 -18.08 2.98 -30.25
CA THR A 76 -18.56 2.65 -31.59
C THR A 76 -19.60 3.67 -32.08
N ALA A 77 -20.48 4.17 -31.22
CA ALA A 77 -21.41 5.24 -31.55
C ALA A 77 -20.68 6.52 -32.00
N LYS A 78 -19.53 6.82 -31.40
CA LYS A 78 -18.67 7.94 -31.81
C LYS A 78 -17.73 7.60 -32.98
N LYS A 79 -17.77 6.39 -33.52
CA LYS A 79 -16.90 5.88 -34.61
C LYS A 79 -15.40 6.02 -34.27
N LEU A 80 -15.04 5.93 -32.99
CA LEU A 80 -13.67 6.04 -32.52
C LEU A 80 -12.98 4.67 -32.51
N THR A 81 -11.71 4.63 -32.88
CA THR A 81 -10.86 3.46 -32.63
C THR A 81 -10.38 3.44 -31.17
N GLN A 82 -9.99 2.28 -30.66
CA GLN A 82 -9.41 2.17 -29.30
C GLN A 82 -8.20 3.08 -29.14
N LYS A 83 -7.35 3.20 -30.17
CA LYS A 83 -6.18 4.07 -30.18
C LYS A 83 -6.57 5.55 -30.08
N GLN A 84 -7.56 5.99 -30.85
CA GLN A 84 -8.06 7.37 -30.80
C GLN A 84 -8.67 7.70 -29.44
N LEU A 85 -9.46 6.79 -28.86
CA LEU A 85 -10.00 6.98 -27.52
C LEU A 85 -8.89 7.06 -26.49
N ALA A 86 -7.87 6.21 -26.56
CA ALA A 86 -6.72 6.23 -25.67
C ALA A 86 -5.97 7.57 -25.72
N THR A 87 -5.71 8.08 -26.94
CA THR A 87 -5.10 9.41 -27.13
C THR A 87 -5.96 10.53 -26.53
N MET A 88 -7.30 10.45 -26.72
CA MET A 88 -8.24 11.47 -26.24
C MET A 88 -8.26 11.57 -24.70
N ILE A 89 -8.08 10.46 -24.00
CA ILE A 89 -8.05 10.43 -22.53
C ILE A 89 -6.62 10.48 -21.96
N ASN A 90 -5.62 10.56 -22.84
CA ASN A 90 -4.20 10.55 -22.47
C ASN A 90 -3.82 9.30 -21.66
N GLU A 91 -4.20 8.14 -22.18
CA GLU A 91 -3.89 6.81 -21.60
C GLU A 91 -3.33 5.89 -22.69
N ARG A 92 -2.74 4.77 -22.30
CA ARG A 92 -2.24 3.76 -23.24
C ARG A 92 -3.39 2.97 -23.85
N GLN A 93 -3.23 2.54 -25.10
CA GLN A 93 -4.23 1.72 -25.79
C GLN A 93 -4.54 0.42 -25.04
N ASP A 94 -3.52 -0.20 -24.45
CA ASP A 94 -3.66 -1.43 -23.66
C ASP A 94 -4.62 -1.28 -22.48
N VAL A 95 -4.68 -0.07 -21.89
CA VAL A 95 -5.61 0.26 -20.81
C VAL A 95 -7.04 0.18 -21.35
N ILE A 96 -7.33 0.81 -22.48
CA ILE A 96 -8.67 0.77 -23.11
C ILE A 96 -9.07 -0.64 -23.44
N GLN A 97 -8.15 -1.39 -24.06
CA GLN A 97 -8.38 -2.79 -24.42
C GLN A 97 -8.70 -3.65 -23.17
N SER A 98 -7.97 -3.43 -22.07
CA SER A 98 -8.21 -4.14 -20.80
C SER A 98 -9.56 -3.81 -20.18
N TYR A 99 -10.01 -2.53 -20.28
CA TYR A 99 -11.34 -2.10 -19.83
C TYR A 99 -12.44 -2.71 -20.69
N GLU A 100 -12.29 -2.73 -22.01
CA GLU A 100 -13.26 -3.33 -22.94
C GLU A 100 -13.30 -4.85 -22.87
N ASN A 101 -12.20 -5.50 -22.47
CA ASN A 101 -12.16 -6.95 -22.24
C ASN A 101 -12.62 -7.36 -20.83
N GLY A 102 -12.81 -6.39 -19.93
CA GLY A 102 -13.17 -6.65 -18.54
C GLY A 102 -12.04 -7.22 -17.67
N LYS A 103 -10.80 -7.19 -18.17
CA LYS A 103 -9.61 -7.65 -17.41
C LYS A 103 -9.03 -6.60 -16.49
N ALA A 104 -9.36 -5.32 -16.70
CA ALA A 104 -8.84 -4.20 -15.93
C ALA A 104 -9.36 -4.19 -14.51
N ILE A 105 -8.53 -3.72 -13.59
CA ILE A 105 -8.95 -3.31 -12.24
C ILE A 105 -9.59 -1.93 -12.38
N PRO A 106 -10.80 -1.68 -11.83
CA PRO A 106 -11.48 -0.40 -11.99
C PRO A 106 -10.71 0.73 -11.30
N ASN A 107 -10.13 1.62 -12.10
CA ASN A 107 -9.51 2.85 -11.62
C ASN A 107 -10.47 4.03 -11.83
N GLN A 108 -10.81 4.72 -10.75
CA GLN A 108 -11.77 5.81 -10.77
C GLN A 108 -11.33 6.99 -11.65
N GLN A 109 -10.03 7.26 -11.73
CA GLN A 109 -9.49 8.32 -12.58
C GLN A 109 -9.71 8.01 -14.06
N VAL A 110 -9.40 6.77 -14.48
CA VAL A 110 -9.61 6.33 -15.87
C VAL A 110 -11.10 6.32 -16.21
N LEU A 111 -11.96 5.82 -15.31
CA LEU A 111 -13.40 5.84 -15.49
C LEU A 111 -13.96 7.27 -15.65
N ASN A 112 -13.45 8.23 -14.89
CA ASN A 112 -13.86 9.63 -15.00
C ASN A 112 -13.42 10.25 -16.34
N LYS A 113 -12.21 9.94 -16.82
CA LYS A 113 -11.72 10.36 -18.14
C LYS A 113 -12.60 9.77 -19.25
N LEU A 114 -12.93 8.48 -19.17
CA LEU A 114 -13.82 7.79 -20.12
C LEU A 114 -15.23 8.42 -20.12
N ARG A 115 -15.80 8.71 -18.95
CA ARG A 115 -17.09 9.40 -18.83
C ARG A 115 -17.10 10.74 -19.54
N ARG A 116 -16.05 11.54 -19.37
CA ARG A 116 -15.93 12.85 -20.02
C ARG A 116 -15.75 12.73 -21.51
N ALA A 117 -14.89 11.82 -21.99
CA ALA A 117 -14.60 11.66 -23.41
C ALA A 117 -15.79 11.06 -24.18
N LEU A 118 -16.47 10.07 -23.59
CA LEU A 118 -17.58 9.39 -24.24
C LEU A 118 -18.95 10.01 -23.94
N GLY A 119 -19.08 10.82 -22.88
CA GLY A 119 -20.33 11.41 -22.47
C GLY A 119 -21.32 10.43 -21.84
N ILE A 120 -20.82 9.35 -21.23
CA ILE A 120 -21.61 8.28 -20.63
C ILE A 120 -21.64 8.34 -19.10
N ARG A 121 -22.68 7.79 -18.48
CA ARG A 121 -22.80 7.64 -17.03
C ARG A 121 -22.46 6.20 -16.65
N LEU A 122 -21.20 5.91 -16.39
CA LEU A 122 -20.80 4.61 -15.87
C LEU A 122 -21.24 4.49 -14.41
N LYS A 123 -22.20 3.62 -14.10
CA LYS A 123 -22.61 3.33 -12.73
C LYS A 123 -21.67 2.29 -12.13
N LYS A 124 -21.08 2.59 -10.98
CA LYS A 124 -20.46 1.57 -10.15
C LYS A 124 -21.59 0.79 -9.47
N LYS A 125 -21.64 -0.51 -9.69
CA LYS A 125 -22.58 -1.40 -8.99
C LYS A 125 -21.97 -1.79 -7.65
#